data_7f67d5776ccfb9cee8c3e6289dfca83b
#
_entry.id   7f67d5776ccfb9cee8c3e6289dfca83b
#
_cell.length_a   1.000
_cell.length_b   1.000
_cell.length_c   1.000
_cell.angle_alpha   90.00
_cell.angle_beta   90.00
_cell.angle_gamma   90.00
#
_symmetry.space_group_name_H-M   'P 1'
#
loop_
_entity.id
_entity.type
_entity.pdbx_description
1 polymer ?
#
loop_
_entity_poly.entity_id
_entity_poly.type
_entity_poly.pdbx_seq_one_letter_code
_entity_poly.pdbx_strand_id
1 'polypeptide(L)'
;MTLDRSTNTPGGFQVRHRSLGVFQGSSIGLAFWHPSSHMPEYGLCRFATEANAQEYVDFLSSPACTEPLNPEDLFVEPFDHSEHDRLLVEYPQASAWE
;
A
#
# COMPACT_ATOMS: atom_id res chain seq x y z
N MET A 1 19.22 11.61 -14.76
CA MET A 1 18.95 11.55 -14.52
C MET A 1 18.75 11.47 -13.82
N THR A 2 18.58 11.39 -13.81
CA THR A 2 18.11 11.30 -13.28
C THR A 2 17.69 11.04 -12.63
N LEU A 3 17.45 11.05 -12.43
CA LEU A 3 16.85 10.87 -11.95
C LEU A 3 16.61 10.54 -11.35
N ASP A 4 16.49 10.43 -11.30
CA ASP A 4 16.02 10.16 -10.83
C ASP A 4 15.87 9.83 -10.21
N ARG A 5 15.77 9.80 -10.00
CA ARG A 5 15.42 9.55 -9.44
C ARG A 5 15.19 9.20 -9.03
N SER A 6 15.24 9.42 -9.07
CA SER A 6 14.73 9.23 -8.91
C SER A 6 14.62 8.99 -9.06
N THR A 7 14.98 9.04 -9.18
CA THR A 7 14.73 8.84 -9.56
C THR A 7 14.40 8.59 -9.65
N ASN A 8 14.54 8.45 -9.64
CA ASN A 8 14.17 8.16 -10.01
C ASN A 8 13.51 7.77 -9.64
N THR A 9 13.14 8.18 -9.84
CA THR A 9 12.39 7.55 -9.08
C THR A 9 11.69 6.45 -9.31
N PRO A 10 11.91 5.57 -8.80
CA PRO A 10 11.12 4.44 -9.12
C PRO A 10 9.69 4.76 -8.82
N GLY A 11 8.86 4.71 -9.75
CA GLY A 11 7.47 5.04 -9.57
C GLY A 11 6.75 4.07 -8.66
N GLY A 12 5.52 3.78 -9.00
CA GLY A 12 4.70 2.88 -8.22
C GLY A 12 3.55 3.62 -7.57
N PHE A 13 2.61 2.85 -7.08
CA PHE A 13 1.38 3.39 -6.51
C PHE A 13 1.04 2.65 -5.23
N GLN A 14 0.25 3.27 -4.38
CA GLN A 14 -0.21 2.66 -3.15
C GLN A 14 -1.71 2.87 -3.02
N VAL A 15 -2.33 2.05 -2.18
CA VAL A 15 -3.74 2.19 -1.86
C VAL A 15 -3.84 2.76 -0.44
N ARG A 16 -4.65 3.78 -0.29
CA ARG A 16 -4.90 4.40 1.02
C ARG A 16 -6.37 4.31 1.35
N HIS A 17 -6.66 3.96 2.60
CA HIS A 17 -8.01 4.05 3.13
C HIS A 17 -8.12 5.36 3.92
N ARG A 18 -9.27 6.04 3.77
CA ARG A 18 -9.51 7.34 4.38
C ARG A 18 -9.16 7.42 5.87
N SER A 19 -9.47 6.36 6.62
CA SER A 19 -9.25 6.38 8.07
C SER A 19 -8.29 5.28 8.55
N LEU A 20 -8.05 4.23 7.76
CA LEU A 20 -7.20 3.13 8.19
C LEU A 20 -5.73 3.33 7.83
N GLY A 21 -5.43 4.15 6.82
CA GLY A 21 -4.05 4.43 6.44
C GLY A 21 -3.66 3.76 5.13
N VAL A 22 -2.36 3.47 4.99
CA VAL A 22 -1.82 2.92 3.74
C VAL A 22 -1.83 1.39 3.80
N PHE A 23 -2.24 0.79 2.70
CA PHE A 23 -2.35 -0.67 2.59
C PHE A 23 -0.98 -1.32 2.71
N GLN A 24 -0.88 -2.31 3.61
CA GLN A 24 0.36 -3.06 3.84
C GLN A 24 0.30 -4.45 3.22
N GLY A 25 -0.87 -4.90 2.78
CA GLY A 25 -1.03 -6.22 2.23
C GLY A 25 -2.21 -6.94 2.86
N SER A 26 -2.42 -8.18 2.46
CA SER A 26 -3.52 -8.98 2.99
C SER A 26 -3.04 -10.38 3.31
N SER A 27 -3.70 -10.99 4.29
CA SER A 27 -3.42 -12.36 4.68
C SER A 27 -4.69 -12.95 5.27
N ILE A 28 -4.98 -14.18 4.91
CA ILE A 28 -6.15 -14.91 5.43
C ILE A 28 -7.45 -14.11 5.18
N GLY A 29 -7.52 -13.42 4.04
CA GLY A 29 -8.71 -12.66 3.68
C GLY A 29 -8.86 -11.33 4.39
N LEU A 30 -7.88 -10.93 5.21
CA LEU A 30 -7.92 -9.67 5.94
C LEU A 30 -6.86 -8.72 5.40
N ALA A 31 -7.21 -7.45 5.31
CA ALA A 31 -6.29 -6.42 4.87
C ALA A 31 -5.63 -5.75 6.08
N PHE A 32 -4.36 -5.36 5.93
CA PHE A 32 -3.60 -4.68 6.97
C PHE A 32 -3.26 -3.29 6.50
N TRP A 33 -3.30 -2.32 7.42
CA TRP A 33 -3.17 -0.89 7.09
C TRP A 33 -2.20 -0.21 8.05
N HIS A 34 -1.24 0.54 7.52
CA HIS A 34 -0.31 1.32 8.33
C HIS A 34 -0.89 2.74 8.50
N PRO A 35 -0.97 3.27 9.72
CA PRO A 35 -0.49 2.71 10.98
C PRO A 35 -1.52 1.92 11.77
N SER A 36 -2.73 1.73 11.25
CA SER A 36 -3.85 1.23 12.02
C SER A 36 -3.65 -0.21 12.51
N SER A 37 -3.14 -1.08 11.63
CA SER A 37 -2.90 -2.48 11.98
C SER A 37 -1.47 -2.87 11.61
N HIS A 38 -0.52 -2.11 12.11
CA HIS A 38 0.88 -2.20 11.73
C HIS A 38 1.45 -3.63 11.86
N MET A 39 2.02 -4.11 10.77
CA MET A 39 2.68 -5.43 10.72
C MET A 39 4.16 -5.20 10.46
N PRO A 40 5.01 -5.45 11.47
CA PRO A 40 6.44 -5.12 11.33
C PRO A 40 7.15 -5.85 10.20
N GLU A 41 6.72 -7.04 9.83
CA GLU A 41 7.34 -7.80 8.76
C GLU A 41 6.88 -7.35 7.36
N TYR A 42 5.90 -6.46 7.29
CA TYR A 42 5.38 -5.93 6.02
C TYR A 42 5.75 -4.47 5.90
N GLY A 43 6.20 -4.07 4.72
CA GLY A 43 6.30 -2.67 4.37
C GLY A 43 4.99 -2.19 3.78
N LEU A 44 5.00 -0.99 3.23
CA LEU A 44 3.84 -0.51 2.50
C LEU A 44 3.74 -1.28 1.18
N CYS A 45 2.54 -1.65 0.79
CA CYS A 45 2.34 -2.39 -0.46
C CYS A 45 2.50 -1.43 -1.64
N ARG A 46 3.37 -1.78 -2.58
CA ARG A 46 3.64 -0.96 -3.74
C ARG A 46 3.17 -1.68 -5.01
N PHE A 47 2.34 -1.01 -5.77
CA PHE A 47 1.85 -1.53 -7.06
C PHE A 47 2.63 -0.89 -8.19
N ALA A 48 3.00 -1.68 -9.18
CA ALA A 48 3.81 -1.18 -10.29
C ALA A 48 3.05 -0.18 -11.16
N THR A 49 1.74 -0.38 -11.31
CA THR A 49 0.92 0.48 -12.16
C THR A 49 -0.34 0.91 -11.42
N GLU A 50 -0.90 2.04 -11.86
CA GLU A 50 -2.16 2.51 -11.32
C GLU A 50 -3.28 1.49 -11.55
N ALA A 51 -3.25 0.82 -12.71
CA ALA A 51 -4.27 -0.18 -13.03
C ALA A 51 -4.24 -1.35 -12.04
N ASN A 52 -3.03 -1.81 -11.66
CA ASN A 52 -2.92 -2.90 -10.69
C ASN A 52 -3.46 -2.47 -9.34
N ALA A 53 -3.15 -1.24 -8.91
CA ALA A 53 -3.66 -0.72 -7.65
C ALA A 53 -5.18 -0.62 -7.68
N GLN A 54 -5.74 -0.18 -8.81
CA GLN A 54 -7.19 -0.05 -8.95
C GLN A 54 -7.87 -1.41 -8.91
N GLU A 55 -7.25 -2.43 -9.50
CA GLU A 55 -7.77 -3.79 -9.42
C GLU A 55 -7.87 -4.26 -7.97
N TYR A 56 -6.88 -3.88 -7.17
CA TYR A 56 -6.89 -4.27 -5.77
C TYR A 56 -7.97 -3.51 -4.99
N VAL A 57 -8.19 -2.24 -5.31
CA VAL A 57 -9.30 -1.48 -4.75
C VAL A 57 -10.62 -2.18 -5.06
N ASP A 58 -10.79 -2.63 -6.30
CA ASP A 58 -12.00 -3.33 -6.70
C ASP A 58 -12.17 -4.62 -5.91
N PHE A 59 -11.07 -5.35 -5.69
CA PHE A 59 -11.11 -6.57 -4.88
C PHE A 59 -11.49 -6.28 -3.42
N LEU A 60 -10.86 -5.26 -2.82
CA LEU A 60 -11.09 -4.93 -1.42
C LEU A 60 -12.53 -4.47 -1.16
N SER A 61 -13.20 -3.96 -2.18
CA SER A 61 -14.58 -3.51 -2.03
C SER A 61 -15.59 -4.54 -2.56
N SER A 62 -15.11 -5.73 -2.97
CA SER A 62 -15.97 -6.77 -3.54
C SER A 62 -16.39 -7.77 -2.47
N PRO A 63 -17.44 -8.58 -2.73
CA PRO A 63 -17.83 -9.65 -1.81
C PRO A 63 -16.79 -10.75 -1.65
N ALA A 64 -15.77 -10.78 -2.53
CA ALA A 64 -14.69 -11.78 -2.40
C ALA A 64 -13.79 -11.47 -1.22
N CYS A 65 -13.78 -10.23 -0.74
CA CYS A 65 -13.01 -9.85 0.43
C CYS A 65 -13.80 -10.23 1.68
N THR A 66 -13.08 -10.68 2.72
CA THR A 66 -13.73 -11.10 3.97
C THR A 66 -14.53 -9.96 4.61
N GLU A 67 -13.98 -8.74 4.56
CA GLU A 67 -14.65 -7.56 5.07
C GLU A 67 -14.61 -6.50 3.98
N PRO A 68 -15.58 -6.53 3.05
CA PRO A 68 -15.57 -5.57 1.95
C PRO A 68 -15.62 -4.13 2.44
N LEU A 69 -14.79 -3.28 1.84
CA LEU A 69 -14.70 -1.88 2.19
C LEU A 69 -15.50 -1.04 1.20
N ASN A 70 -15.86 0.16 1.64
CA ASN A 70 -16.56 1.10 0.76
C ASN A 70 -15.54 1.68 -0.22
N PRO A 71 -15.76 1.53 -1.54
CA PRO A 71 -14.80 2.05 -2.53
C PRO A 71 -14.61 3.55 -2.43
N GLU A 72 -15.58 4.29 -1.86
CA GLU A 72 -15.45 5.72 -1.70
C GLU A 72 -14.40 6.10 -0.66
N ASP A 73 -14.00 5.16 0.19
CA ASP A 73 -12.99 5.39 1.21
C ASP A 73 -11.59 4.98 0.75
N LEU A 74 -11.46 4.45 -0.47
CA LEU A 74 -10.20 3.93 -0.98
C LEU A 74 -9.67 4.84 -2.09
N PHE A 75 -8.35 5.08 -2.06
CA PHE A 75 -7.68 5.96 -3.02
C PHE A 75 -6.44 5.29 -3.56
N VAL A 76 -6.20 5.47 -4.87
CA VAL A 76 -4.93 5.10 -5.48
C VAL A 76 -4.12 6.39 -5.60
N GLU A 77 -2.87 6.36 -5.14
CA GLU A 77 -2.01 7.53 -5.14
C GLU A 77 -0.56 7.10 -5.38
N PRO A 78 0.34 8.02 -5.75
CA PRO A 78 1.75 7.66 -5.91
C PRO A 78 2.32 7.09 -4.62
N PHE A 79 3.23 6.12 -4.75
CA PHE A 79 3.83 5.45 -3.60
C PHE A 79 4.62 6.44 -2.75
N ASP A 80 4.38 6.41 -1.44
CA ASP A 80 5.04 7.33 -0.51
C ASP A 80 6.35 6.72 -0.03
N HIS A 81 7.43 6.99 -0.74
CA HIS A 81 8.75 6.46 -0.41
C HIS A 81 9.27 6.98 0.93
N SER A 82 8.91 8.21 1.28
CA SER A 82 9.34 8.79 2.56
C SER A 82 8.73 8.06 3.74
N GLU A 83 7.45 7.74 3.65
CA GLU A 83 6.77 7.00 4.70
C GLU A 83 7.34 5.60 4.82
N HIS A 84 7.59 4.95 3.68
CA HIS A 84 8.17 3.61 3.69
C HIS A 84 9.59 3.63 4.28
N ASP A 85 10.39 4.65 3.94
CA ASP A 85 11.74 4.76 4.48
C ASP A 85 11.72 4.92 5.99
N ARG A 86 10.78 5.69 6.53
CA ARG A 86 10.64 5.84 7.98
C ARG A 86 10.25 4.51 8.63
N LEU A 87 9.37 3.76 7.98
CA LEU A 87 8.98 2.45 8.47
C LEU A 87 10.18 1.51 8.54
N LEU A 88 11.05 1.56 7.53
CA LEU A 88 12.24 0.70 7.50
C LEU A 88 13.24 1.02 8.60
N VAL A 89 13.33 2.29 9.02
CA VAL A 89 14.20 2.66 10.13
C VAL A 89 13.72 2.01 11.42
N GLU A 90 12.41 1.99 11.64
CA GLU A 90 11.84 1.42 12.85
C GLU A 90 11.73 -0.10 12.77
N TYR A 91 11.49 -0.64 11.58
CA TYR A 91 11.33 -2.08 11.38
C TYR A 91 12.15 -2.52 10.16
N PRO A 92 13.47 -2.77 10.38
CA PRO A 92 14.36 -3.06 9.24
C PRO A 92 13.99 -4.31 8.43
N GLN A 93 13.20 -5.22 9.00
CA GLN A 93 12.77 -6.43 8.29
C GLN A 93 11.60 -6.16 7.33
N ALA A 94 10.96 -5.00 7.43
CA ALA A 94 9.85 -4.69 6.54
C ALA A 94 10.36 -4.38 5.14
N SER A 95 9.56 -4.69 4.14
CA SER A 95 9.91 -4.39 2.75
C SER A 95 8.66 -4.11 1.94
N ALA A 96 8.78 -3.22 0.96
CA ALA A 96 7.66 -2.96 0.05
C ALA A 96 7.47 -4.15 -0.88
N TRP A 97 6.22 -4.42 -1.24
CA TRP A 97 5.90 -5.57 -2.09
C TRP A 97 4.65 -5.25 -2.91
N GLU A 98 4.38 -6.08 -3.89
CA GLU A 98 3.24 -5.90 -4.78
C GLU A 98 2.30 -7.08 -4.71
#